data_a8a9071f6c21d0b32ab095c352c274a9
#
_entry.id   a8a9071f6c21d0b32ab095c352c274a9
#
_cell.length_a   1.000
_cell.length_b   1.000
_cell.length_c   1.000
_cell.angle_alpha   90.00
_cell.angle_beta   90.00
_cell.angle_gamma   90.00
#
_symmetry.space_group_name_H-M   'P 1'
#
loop_
_entity.id
_entity.type
_entity.pdbx_description
1 polymer ?
#
loop_
_entity_poly.entity_id
_entity_poly.type
_entity_poly.pdbx_seq_one_letter_code
_entity_poly.pdbx_strand_id
1 'polypeptide(L)'
;MSTVCLSMIVKNETHIIHECLESMWNKIDYWVIVDTGSTDGTQELIKKFFADKGIPGELHERPWVGFGVNRSEALALCDGKADYAWMIDADDKIEGDFRYPNNKNLVADGYALKCGRDQCIWWRNQIFKTGIGWKYTGILHEYANCDKQPIHQEKIEGNYHLEARTLGNRNVNITQVEKYTKDAEMLLQALETDPTNSRYQFYLAQSYFDSQQWDKATEAYYKRVEMGGWEEECYYSLFRVALVAMSQQKDWAIIQQKLLDAYDYRPCRAEPLHIIARSLRMMGRVRAACMFAKQAAQIPHPPQDILFIDTNVYRWMALDEVGSTAFYTHEYQTGYAVCAKLLKENLLPPSEIERVRKNLEAYTQKLQEIEAANRAAQQAQAEAVKLQTPASPTESKSSYIPPRAARFKQRK
;
A
#
# COMPACT_ATOMS: atom_id res chain seq x y z
N MET A 1 14.68 29.40 -13.34
CA MET A 1 14.78 28.08 -12.78
C MET A 1 15.06 28.22 -11.29
N SER A 2 14.36 27.47 -10.45
CA SER A 2 14.61 27.50 -9.00
C SER A 2 15.93 26.81 -8.68
N THR A 3 16.63 27.30 -7.69
CA THR A 3 17.83 26.68 -7.13
C THR A 3 17.46 25.73 -5.99
N VAL A 4 18.20 24.64 -5.84
CA VAL A 4 17.93 23.60 -4.81
C VAL A 4 19.19 23.33 -4.01
N CYS A 5 19.08 23.44 -2.69
CA CYS A 5 20.13 23.09 -1.73
C CYS A 5 19.89 21.68 -1.18
N LEU A 6 20.88 20.80 -1.22
CA LEU A 6 20.86 19.57 -0.43
C LEU A 6 20.93 19.94 1.05
N SER A 7 20.01 19.40 1.85
CA SER A 7 20.02 19.49 3.31
C SER A 7 20.13 18.09 3.91
N MET A 8 21.11 17.86 4.80
CA MET A 8 21.35 16.53 5.38
C MET A 8 21.94 16.66 6.80
N ILE A 9 21.62 15.71 7.66
CA ILE A 9 22.34 15.50 8.91
C ILE A 9 23.09 14.17 8.84
N VAL A 10 24.32 14.12 9.34
CA VAL A 10 25.19 12.94 9.26
C VAL A 10 25.87 12.61 10.57
N LYS A 11 26.18 11.33 10.77
CA LYS A 11 27.10 10.86 11.82
C LYS A 11 27.66 9.48 11.48
N ASN A 12 28.95 9.41 11.15
CA ASN A 12 29.68 8.17 10.83
C ASN A 12 29.05 7.40 9.65
N GLU A 13 28.95 8.03 8.49
CA GLU A 13 28.27 7.50 7.30
C GLU A 13 29.25 7.21 6.14
N THR A 14 30.57 7.12 6.38
CA THR A 14 31.58 6.85 5.32
C THR A 14 31.27 5.64 4.47
N HIS A 15 30.64 4.61 5.07
CA HIS A 15 30.36 3.32 4.42
C HIS A 15 29.19 3.39 3.41
N ILE A 16 28.36 4.46 3.42
CA ILE A 16 27.12 4.50 2.62
C ILE A 16 26.86 5.84 1.92
N ILE A 17 27.30 6.96 2.50
CA ILE A 17 26.94 8.31 2.02
C ILE A 17 27.31 8.56 0.56
N HIS A 18 28.39 7.95 0.06
CA HIS A 18 28.85 8.14 -1.33
C HIS A 18 27.77 7.79 -2.35
N GLU A 19 27.02 6.71 -2.13
CA GLU A 19 25.94 6.30 -3.03
C GLU A 19 24.79 7.32 -3.07
N CYS A 20 24.43 7.88 -1.90
CA CYS A 20 23.45 8.95 -1.81
C CYS A 20 23.91 10.18 -2.60
N LEU A 21 25.11 10.68 -2.32
CA LEU A 21 25.64 11.86 -2.96
C LEU A 21 25.78 11.69 -4.48
N GLU A 22 26.22 10.51 -4.96
CA GLU A 22 26.36 10.23 -6.38
C GLU A 22 24.99 10.18 -7.09
N SER A 23 23.93 9.79 -6.41
CA SER A 23 22.58 9.79 -6.96
C SER A 23 21.95 11.19 -7.07
N MET A 24 22.51 12.19 -6.35
CA MET A 24 21.90 13.52 -6.19
C MET A 24 22.69 14.69 -6.80
N TRP A 25 24.02 14.62 -6.91
CA TRP A 25 24.86 15.76 -7.16
C TRP A 25 24.43 16.62 -8.38
N ASN A 26 23.91 16.00 -9.43
CA ASN A 26 23.47 16.69 -10.64
C ASN A 26 22.04 17.26 -10.55
N LYS A 27 21.41 17.16 -9.41
CA LYS A 27 20.03 17.64 -9.14
C LYS A 27 20.01 18.85 -8.22
N ILE A 28 21.14 19.19 -7.60
CA ILE A 28 21.28 20.28 -6.64
C ILE A 28 22.22 21.37 -7.16
N ASP A 29 22.09 22.56 -6.61
CA ASP A 29 22.92 23.72 -6.95
C ASP A 29 23.83 24.15 -5.79
N TYR A 30 23.47 23.74 -4.56
CA TYR A 30 24.20 24.03 -3.32
C TYR A 30 24.02 22.85 -2.36
N TRP A 31 24.86 22.77 -1.33
CA TRP A 31 24.69 21.78 -0.26
C TRP A 31 24.98 22.36 1.12
N VAL A 32 24.18 21.95 2.11
CA VAL A 32 24.35 22.22 3.54
C VAL A 32 24.25 20.90 4.27
N ILE A 33 25.33 20.44 4.88
CA ILE A 33 25.37 19.21 5.65
C ILE A 33 25.80 19.51 7.08
N VAL A 34 24.99 19.03 8.03
CA VAL A 34 25.24 19.17 9.47
C VAL A 34 25.82 17.85 9.99
N ASP A 35 27.07 17.85 10.35
CA ASP A 35 27.74 16.74 11.02
C ASP A 35 27.47 16.79 12.53
N THR A 36 26.98 15.67 13.09
CA THR A 36 26.61 15.58 14.50
C THR A 36 27.62 14.80 15.34
N GLY A 37 28.88 14.85 14.93
CA GLY A 37 30.02 14.25 15.65
C GLY A 37 30.56 12.98 15.01
N SER A 38 30.85 13.04 13.70
CA SER A 38 31.55 11.96 12.99
C SER A 38 33.01 11.86 13.39
N THR A 39 33.51 10.62 13.41
CA THR A 39 34.91 10.30 13.76
C THR A 39 35.55 9.32 12.77
N ASP A 40 34.85 9.00 11.68
CA ASP A 40 35.20 7.96 10.71
C ASP A 40 35.70 8.50 9.37
N GLY A 41 35.86 9.84 9.21
CA GLY A 41 36.23 10.48 7.94
C GLY A 41 35.06 10.90 7.07
N THR A 42 33.83 10.86 7.56
CA THR A 42 32.62 11.32 6.82
C THR A 42 32.75 12.74 6.33
N GLN A 43 33.28 13.66 7.16
CA GLN A 43 33.44 15.08 6.82
C GLN A 43 34.39 15.30 5.64
N GLU A 44 35.52 14.62 5.66
CA GLU A 44 36.55 14.71 4.60
C GLU A 44 36.01 14.15 3.27
N LEU A 45 35.27 13.02 3.32
CA LEU A 45 34.63 12.42 2.17
C LEU A 45 33.64 13.39 1.52
N ILE A 46 32.77 14.04 2.31
CA ILE A 46 31.77 15.00 1.83
C ILE A 46 32.46 16.20 1.14
N LYS A 47 33.42 16.82 1.83
CA LYS A 47 34.15 17.99 1.29
C LYS A 47 34.86 17.66 -0.02
N LYS A 48 35.55 16.51 -0.08
CA LYS A 48 36.22 16.04 -1.27
C LYS A 48 35.23 15.78 -2.41
N PHE A 49 34.13 15.08 -2.14
CA PHE A 49 33.12 14.74 -3.15
C PHE A 49 32.58 15.98 -3.84
N PHE A 50 32.15 16.98 -3.11
CA PHE A 50 31.57 18.19 -3.69
C PHE A 50 32.61 19.09 -4.35
N ALA A 51 33.84 19.11 -3.84
CA ALA A 51 34.95 19.81 -4.52
C ALA A 51 35.24 19.16 -5.87
N ASP A 52 35.29 17.84 -5.98
CA ASP A 52 35.51 17.10 -7.24
C ASP A 52 34.37 17.35 -8.26
N LYS A 53 33.11 17.56 -7.79
CA LYS A 53 31.94 17.89 -8.63
C LYS A 53 31.79 19.39 -8.92
N GLY A 54 32.57 20.27 -8.25
CA GLY A 54 32.48 21.73 -8.43
C GLY A 54 31.19 22.35 -7.91
N ILE A 55 30.52 21.74 -6.93
CA ILE A 55 29.28 22.24 -6.34
C ILE A 55 29.61 22.98 -5.04
N PRO A 56 29.23 24.26 -4.89
CA PRO A 56 29.45 25.01 -3.67
C PRO A 56 28.56 24.55 -2.53
N GLY A 57 29.06 24.68 -1.28
CA GLY A 57 28.28 24.33 -0.10
C GLY A 57 29.04 24.46 1.20
N GLU A 58 28.42 24.05 2.28
CA GLU A 58 28.90 24.25 3.63
C GLU A 58 28.70 22.98 4.49
N LEU A 59 29.73 22.65 5.29
CA LEU A 59 29.64 21.63 6.33
C LEU A 59 29.65 22.32 7.69
N HIS A 60 28.65 22.05 8.51
CA HIS A 60 28.51 22.58 9.86
C HIS A 60 28.63 21.46 10.88
N GLU A 61 29.39 21.70 11.94
CA GLU A 61 29.49 20.80 13.08
C GLU A 61 28.53 21.24 14.17
N ARG A 62 27.68 20.32 14.65
CA ARG A 62 26.69 20.56 15.70
C ARG A 62 26.63 19.39 16.66
N PRO A 63 26.36 19.64 17.95
CA PRO A 63 26.08 18.54 18.85
C PRO A 63 24.83 17.81 18.46
N TRP A 64 24.80 16.50 18.69
CA TRP A 64 23.57 15.73 18.56
C TRP A 64 22.59 16.11 19.69
N VAL A 65 21.41 16.59 19.31
CA VAL A 65 20.29 16.92 20.22
C VAL A 65 19.09 16.00 19.95
N GLY A 66 18.86 15.65 18.69
CA GLY A 66 17.75 14.81 18.24
C GLY A 66 17.42 15.07 16.79
N PHE A 67 16.77 14.09 16.15
CA PHE A 67 16.48 14.17 14.70
C PHE A 67 15.73 15.44 14.32
N GLY A 68 14.62 15.74 15.02
CA GLY A 68 13.80 16.91 14.70
C GLY A 68 14.55 18.22 14.84
N VAL A 69 15.34 18.37 15.91
CA VAL A 69 16.12 19.60 16.17
C VAL A 69 17.23 19.77 15.12
N ASN A 70 18.06 18.74 14.93
CA ASN A 70 19.18 18.85 14.00
C ASN A 70 18.74 18.97 12.53
N ARG A 71 17.62 18.31 12.10
CA ARG A 71 17.04 18.51 10.78
C ARG A 71 16.45 19.91 10.61
N SER A 72 15.79 20.45 11.62
CA SER A 72 15.28 21.84 11.59
C SER A 72 16.40 22.86 11.41
N GLU A 73 17.50 22.67 12.13
CA GLU A 73 18.69 23.51 12.00
C GLU A 73 19.31 23.38 10.61
N ALA A 74 19.45 22.15 10.08
CA ALA A 74 19.97 21.93 8.74
C ALA A 74 19.10 22.61 7.64
N LEU A 75 17.77 22.59 7.80
CA LEU A 75 16.86 23.32 6.91
C LEU A 75 17.04 24.83 7.01
N ALA A 76 17.11 25.39 8.22
CA ALA A 76 17.27 26.82 8.44
C ALA A 76 18.61 27.34 7.89
N LEU A 77 19.67 26.55 7.91
CA LEU A 77 20.96 26.90 7.32
C LEU A 77 20.92 26.97 5.79
N CYS A 78 19.90 26.41 5.13
CA CYS A 78 19.67 26.53 3.69
C CYS A 78 19.03 27.88 3.30
N ASP A 79 18.50 28.65 4.26
CA ASP A 79 17.87 29.94 4.01
C ASP A 79 18.87 30.93 3.39
N GLY A 80 18.48 31.56 2.30
CA GLY A 80 19.35 32.47 1.55
C GLY A 80 20.45 31.81 0.71
N LYS A 81 20.55 30.47 0.69
CA LYS A 81 21.51 29.72 -0.13
C LYS A 81 20.89 29.23 -1.45
N ALA A 82 19.62 28.86 -1.42
CA ALA A 82 18.85 28.41 -2.57
C ALA A 82 17.35 28.71 -2.36
N ASP A 83 16.54 28.59 -3.41
CA ASP A 83 15.09 28.80 -3.35
C ASP A 83 14.39 27.64 -2.60
N TYR A 84 14.97 26.43 -2.63
CA TYR A 84 14.45 25.23 -2.01
C TYR A 84 15.57 24.45 -1.31
N ALA A 85 15.20 23.79 -0.21
CA ALA A 85 16.03 22.80 0.48
C ALA A 85 15.47 21.39 0.24
N TRP A 86 16.31 20.44 -0.16
CA TRP A 86 15.95 19.03 -0.27
C TRP A 86 16.57 18.25 0.88
N MET A 87 15.74 17.90 1.87
CA MET A 87 16.16 17.07 3.01
C MET A 87 16.16 15.58 2.61
N ILE A 88 17.31 14.93 2.76
CA ILE A 88 17.49 13.51 2.47
C ILE A 88 18.39 12.86 3.52
N ASP A 89 18.18 11.59 3.80
CA ASP A 89 19.01 10.82 4.71
C ASP A 89 20.26 10.26 3.99
N ALA A 90 21.38 10.12 4.71
CA ALA A 90 22.66 9.72 4.12
C ALA A 90 22.66 8.32 3.49
N ASP A 91 21.73 7.47 3.89
CA ASP A 91 21.55 6.13 3.36
C ASP A 91 20.43 6.00 2.32
N ASP A 92 19.68 7.07 2.04
CA ASP A 92 18.70 7.11 0.94
C ASP A 92 19.40 7.24 -0.42
N LYS A 93 18.77 6.76 -1.49
CA LYS A 93 19.29 6.82 -2.85
C LYS A 93 18.17 7.07 -3.85
N ILE A 94 18.41 7.92 -4.84
CA ILE A 94 17.46 8.13 -5.95
C ILE A 94 17.68 7.05 -7.00
N GLU A 95 16.63 6.29 -7.27
CA GLU A 95 16.58 5.29 -8.35
C GLU A 95 15.64 5.76 -9.47
N GLY A 96 16.02 5.49 -10.72
CA GLY A 96 15.23 5.86 -11.89
C GLY A 96 15.51 7.27 -12.42
N ASP A 97 14.58 7.80 -13.23
CA ASP A 97 14.73 9.07 -13.94
C ASP A 97 13.98 10.19 -13.21
N PHE A 98 14.58 10.72 -12.14
CA PHE A 98 14.04 11.87 -11.42
C PHE A 98 14.17 13.15 -12.25
N ARG A 99 13.06 13.85 -12.43
CA ARG A 99 13.00 15.16 -13.08
C ARG A 99 12.14 16.13 -12.29
N TYR A 100 12.64 17.33 -12.13
CA TYR A 100 11.85 18.41 -11.56
C TYR A 100 10.67 18.78 -12.48
N PRO A 101 9.51 19.14 -11.93
CA PRO A 101 8.40 19.67 -12.73
C PRO A 101 8.78 21.03 -13.37
N ASN A 102 8.10 21.37 -14.47
CA ASN A 102 8.20 22.66 -15.14
C ASN A 102 9.64 23.13 -15.41
N ASN A 103 10.52 22.20 -15.83
CA ASN A 103 11.94 22.50 -16.08
C ASN A 103 12.61 23.16 -14.86
N LYS A 104 12.36 22.64 -13.65
CA LYS A 104 12.88 23.16 -12.38
C LYS A 104 12.34 24.56 -12.01
N ASN A 105 11.15 24.93 -12.48
CA ASN A 105 10.46 26.15 -12.05
C ASN A 105 9.44 25.78 -10.97
N LEU A 106 9.91 25.67 -9.73
CA LEU A 106 9.14 25.23 -8.57
C LEU A 106 8.29 26.40 -8.02
N VAL A 107 7.02 26.15 -7.68
CA VAL A 107 6.07 27.18 -7.23
C VAL A 107 5.41 26.85 -5.89
N ALA A 108 5.32 25.58 -5.52
CA ALA A 108 4.72 25.15 -4.26
C ALA A 108 5.63 25.44 -3.07
N ASP A 109 5.05 25.47 -1.88
CA ASP A 109 5.82 25.65 -0.64
C ASP A 109 6.56 24.38 -0.23
N GLY A 110 6.08 23.22 -0.66
CA GLY A 110 6.72 21.93 -0.45
C GLY A 110 6.37 20.90 -1.49
N TYR A 111 7.26 19.93 -1.68
CA TYR A 111 7.02 18.81 -2.59
C TYR A 111 7.24 17.47 -1.92
N ALA A 112 6.26 16.59 -2.10
CA ALA A 112 6.37 15.20 -1.72
C ALA A 112 7.03 14.40 -2.85
N LEU A 113 7.99 13.55 -2.49
CA LEU A 113 8.66 12.63 -3.38
C LEU A 113 8.16 11.21 -3.17
N LYS A 114 8.19 10.44 -4.24
CA LYS A 114 7.90 9.01 -4.23
C LYS A 114 9.05 8.29 -3.52
N CYS A 115 8.77 7.68 -2.38
CA CYS A 115 9.70 6.85 -1.63
C CYS A 115 9.30 5.39 -1.80
N GLY A 116 10.27 4.50 -1.77
CA GLY A 116 10.01 3.08 -1.93
C GLY A 116 11.04 2.23 -1.23
N ARG A 117 10.59 1.05 -0.81
CA ARG A 117 11.44 -0.03 -0.35
C ARG A 117 10.78 -1.34 -0.79
N ASP A 118 11.50 -2.18 -1.53
CA ASP A 118 10.97 -3.38 -2.15
C ASP A 118 9.76 -3.07 -3.06
N GLN A 119 8.58 -3.54 -2.71
CA GLN A 119 7.34 -3.29 -3.46
C GLN A 119 6.41 -2.28 -2.78
N CYS A 120 6.85 -1.67 -1.68
CA CYS A 120 6.09 -0.68 -0.93
C CYS A 120 6.48 0.73 -1.36
N ILE A 121 5.54 1.50 -1.89
CA ILE A 121 5.74 2.88 -2.34
C ILE A 121 4.86 3.81 -1.51
N TRP A 122 5.44 4.90 -1.01
CA TRP A 122 4.71 5.96 -0.29
C TRP A 122 5.23 7.34 -0.68
N TRP A 123 4.53 8.38 -0.25
CA TRP A 123 4.91 9.77 -0.48
C TRP A 123 5.47 10.40 0.80
N ARG A 124 6.60 11.10 0.71
CA ARG A 124 7.24 11.81 1.82
C ARG A 124 7.61 13.23 1.37
N ASN A 125 7.19 14.24 2.15
CA ASN A 125 7.63 15.62 1.93
C ASN A 125 9.13 15.72 2.16
N GLN A 126 9.85 16.22 1.16
CA GLN A 126 11.31 16.29 1.20
C GLN A 126 11.91 17.55 0.61
N ILE A 127 11.21 18.23 -0.30
CA ILE A 127 11.69 19.49 -0.88
C ILE A 127 10.83 20.61 -0.30
N PHE A 128 11.49 21.61 0.28
CA PHE A 128 10.86 22.66 1.06
C PHE A 128 11.34 24.03 0.56
N LYS A 129 10.41 24.96 0.33
CA LYS A 129 10.74 26.35 0.00
C LYS A 129 11.46 26.97 1.18
N THR A 130 12.63 27.58 0.93
CA THR A 130 13.44 28.23 1.98
C THR A 130 12.80 29.55 2.45
N GLY A 131 13.18 30.02 3.64
CA GLY A 131 12.76 31.32 4.18
C GLY A 131 11.30 31.42 4.65
N ILE A 132 10.55 30.32 4.76
CA ILE A 132 9.15 30.34 5.21
C ILE A 132 8.92 29.61 6.53
N GLY A 133 9.98 29.19 7.22
CA GLY A 133 9.93 28.66 8.57
C GLY A 133 9.59 27.18 8.66
N TRP A 134 10.08 26.34 7.74
CA TRP A 134 9.97 24.91 7.88
C TRP A 134 10.81 24.39 9.06
N LYS A 135 10.19 23.49 9.84
CA LYS A 135 10.85 22.81 10.95
C LYS A 135 10.33 21.39 11.09
N TYR A 136 11.15 20.50 11.60
CA TYR A 136 10.75 19.16 11.97
C TYR A 136 10.20 19.10 13.37
N THR A 137 9.05 18.48 13.54
CA THR A 137 8.38 18.29 14.84
C THR A 137 8.36 16.81 15.18
N GLY A 138 8.67 16.50 16.44
CA GLY A 138 8.68 15.12 16.96
C GLY A 138 10.10 14.68 17.36
N ILE A 139 10.15 13.79 18.35
CA ILE A 139 11.42 13.19 18.84
C ILE A 139 11.83 11.98 18.00
N LEU A 140 10.84 11.23 17.52
CA LEU A 140 10.95 10.11 16.59
C LEU A 140 9.86 10.21 15.56
N HIS A 141 10.11 9.69 14.36
CA HIS A 141 9.17 9.79 13.23
C HIS A 141 8.71 11.22 13.01
N GLU A 142 9.65 12.12 13.11
CA GLU A 142 9.43 13.56 12.93
C GLU A 142 8.89 13.86 11.53
N TYR A 143 8.08 14.89 11.45
CA TYR A 143 7.52 15.37 10.19
C TYR A 143 7.81 16.86 10.05
N ALA A 144 7.98 17.29 8.80
CA ALA A 144 8.16 18.70 8.51
C ALA A 144 6.83 19.45 8.64
N ASN A 145 6.86 20.55 9.38
CA ASN A 145 5.77 21.49 9.56
C ASN A 145 6.24 22.90 9.25
N CYS A 146 5.31 23.81 8.96
CA CYS A 146 5.62 25.19 8.63
C CYS A 146 4.62 26.12 9.35
N ASP A 147 5.11 27.26 9.85
CA ASP A 147 4.28 28.24 10.52
C ASP A 147 3.40 29.04 9.53
N LYS A 148 3.76 29.06 8.24
CA LYS A 148 2.94 29.63 7.17
C LYS A 148 1.67 28.79 6.96
N GLN A 149 0.50 29.45 6.89
CA GLN A 149 -0.77 28.81 6.58
C GLN A 149 -1.57 29.69 5.60
N PRO A 150 -2.26 29.12 4.60
CA PRO A 150 -2.21 27.71 4.19
C PRO A 150 -0.88 27.36 3.49
N ILE A 151 -0.46 26.09 3.58
CA ILE A 151 0.70 25.55 2.86
C ILE A 151 0.23 24.96 1.54
N HIS A 152 0.89 25.35 0.42
CA HIS A 152 0.69 24.71 -0.87
C HIS A 152 1.72 23.58 -1.06
N GLN A 153 1.27 22.35 -1.15
CA GLN A 153 2.11 21.18 -1.37
C GLN A 153 1.71 20.42 -2.62
N GLU A 154 2.71 19.93 -3.35
CA GLU A 154 2.54 19.16 -4.59
C GLU A 154 3.34 17.84 -4.51
N LYS A 155 2.97 16.88 -5.37
CA LYS A 155 3.72 15.64 -5.57
C LYS A 155 4.56 15.76 -6.83
N ILE A 156 5.82 15.30 -6.79
CA ILE A 156 6.64 15.17 -8.00
C ILE A 156 6.43 13.77 -8.55
N GLU A 157 5.64 13.67 -9.60
CA GLU A 157 5.38 12.42 -10.31
C GLU A 157 6.55 12.07 -11.24
N GLY A 158 6.66 10.79 -11.63
CA GLY A 158 7.71 10.36 -12.58
C GLY A 158 8.08 8.88 -12.40
N ASN A 159 8.97 8.44 -13.28
CA ASN A 159 9.52 7.08 -13.25
C ASN A 159 10.78 7.02 -12.37
N TYR A 160 10.64 7.37 -11.13
CA TYR A 160 11.69 7.33 -10.11
C TYR A 160 11.08 6.94 -8.76
N HIS A 161 11.95 6.58 -7.84
CA HIS A 161 11.65 6.57 -6.42
C HIS A 161 12.91 6.85 -5.60
N LEU A 162 12.73 7.32 -4.40
CA LEU A 162 13.76 7.40 -3.40
C LEU A 162 13.78 6.05 -2.67
N GLU A 163 14.84 5.28 -2.85
CA GLU A 163 15.04 4.03 -2.12
C GLU A 163 15.37 4.35 -0.67
N ALA A 164 14.37 4.15 0.22
CA ALA A 164 14.51 4.41 1.65
C ALA A 164 15.18 3.20 2.32
N ARG A 165 16.48 3.27 2.46
CA ARG A 165 17.30 2.19 3.06
C ARG A 165 17.38 2.33 4.58
N THR A 166 17.89 1.31 5.25
CA THR A 166 18.13 1.32 6.70
C THR A 166 19.57 0.87 6.98
N LEU A 167 20.50 1.44 6.21
CA LEU A 167 21.93 1.09 6.23
C LEU A 167 22.78 2.12 7.01
N GLY A 168 22.20 3.24 7.42
CA GLY A 168 22.88 4.28 8.18
C GLY A 168 23.40 3.80 9.54
N ASN A 169 24.36 4.50 10.07
CA ASN A 169 25.11 4.11 11.29
C ASN A 169 24.21 3.82 12.51
N ARG A 170 23.02 4.43 12.60
CA ARG A 170 22.03 4.14 13.66
C ARG A 170 21.61 2.66 13.70
N ASN A 171 21.70 1.96 12.58
CA ASN A 171 21.28 0.57 12.44
C ASN A 171 22.47 -0.42 12.48
N VAL A 172 23.70 0.09 12.58
CA VAL A 172 24.90 -0.74 12.62
C VAL A 172 25.10 -1.27 14.04
N ASN A 173 25.37 -2.56 14.17
CA ASN A 173 25.65 -3.25 15.46
C ASN A 173 24.53 -3.15 16.52
N ILE A 174 23.28 -2.98 16.10
CA ILE A 174 22.13 -3.01 16.98
C ILE A 174 21.07 -3.98 16.41
N THR A 175 20.49 -4.80 17.27
CA THR A 175 19.36 -5.65 16.86
C THR A 175 18.09 -4.81 16.73
N GLN A 176 17.16 -5.28 15.91
CA GLN A 176 15.86 -4.62 15.74
C GLN A 176 15.12 -4.48 17.06
N VAL A 177 15.16 -5.51 17.92
CA VAL A 177 14.54 -5.49 19.25
C VAL A 177 15.15 -4.42 20.13
N GLU A 178 16.49 -4.32 20.21
CA GLU A 178 17.17 -3.30 21.01
C GLU A 178 16.86 -1.89 20.51
N LYS A 179 16.86 -1.70 19.19
CA LYS A 179 16.53 -0.40 18.58
C LYS A 179 15.14 0.07 18.99
N TYR A 180 14.13 -0.77 18.77
CA TYR A 180 12.74 -0.38 19.06
C TYR A 180 12.45 -0.34 20.57
N THR A 181 13.19 -1.07 21.39
CA THR A 181 13.12 -0.91 22.86
C THR A 181 13.56 0.49 23.27
N LYS A 182 14.70 0.98 22.74
CA LYS A 182 15.17 2.36 22.98
C LYS A 182 14.20 3.41 22.44
N ASP A 183 13.64 3.18 21.26
CA ASP A 183 12.64 4.08 20.67
C ASP A 183 11.38 4.16 21.57
N ALA A 184 10.93 3.04 22.16
CA ALA A 184 9.82 3.02 23.11
C ALA A 184 10.14 3.79 24.40
N GLU A 185 11.35 3.65 24.95
CA GLU A 185 11.78 4.38 26.15
C GLU A 185 11.78 5.90 25.91
N MET A 186 12.30 6.36 24.77
CA MET A 186 12.28 7.77 24.40
C MET A 186 10.85 8.32 24.28
N LEU A 187 9.95 7.54 23.66
CA LEU A 187 8.54 7.93 23.49
C LEU A 187 7.79 7.96 24.80
N LEU A 188 8.07 7.04 25.73
CA LEU A 188 7.53 7.07 27.09
C LEU A 188 7.91 8.36 27.82
N GLN A 189 9.20 8.72 27.82
CA GLN A 189 9.68 9.95 28.43
C GLN A 189 9.01 11.20 27.83
N ALA A 190 8.81 11.21 26.51
CA ALA A 190 8.13 12.32 25.87
C ALA A 190 6.64 12.40 26.25
N LEU A 191 5.98 11.26 26.42
CA LEU A 191 4.58 11.21 26.87
C LEU A 191 4.40 11.61 28.34
N GLU A 192 5.44 11.54 29.17
CA GLU A 192 5.41 12.14 30.52
C GLU A 192 5.25 13.67 30.46
N THR A 193 5.87 14.31 29.46
CA THR A 193 5.81 15.76 29.25
C THR A 193 4.57 16.19 28.44
N ASP A 194 4.18 15.36 27.46
CA ASP A 194 3.00 15.63 26.59
C ASP A 194 2.11 14.37 26.50
N PRO A 195 1.32 14.08 27.56
CA PRO A 195 0.51 12.86 27.65
C PRO A 195 -0.65 12.81 26.64
N THR A 196 -0.96 13.94 25.98
CA THR A 196 -2.03 14.07 24.99
C THR A 196 -1.55 13.86 23.55
N ASN A 197 -0.26 13.61 23.35
CA ASN A 197 0.32 13.44 22.02
C ASN A 197 -0.04 12.07 21.43
N SER A 198 -1.11 12.05 20.64
CA SER A 198 -1.62 10.83 20.01
C SER A 198 -0.61 10.19 19.05
N ARG A 199 0.23 11.01 18.38
CA ARG A 199 1.29 10.52 17.50
C ARG A 199 2.40 9.80 18.28
N TYR A 200 2.85 10.34 19.41
CA TYR A 200 3.82 9.63 20.26
C TYR A 200 3.23 8.34 20.82
N GLN A 201 1.95 8.34 21.20
CA GLN A 201 1.26 7.13 21.64
C GLN A 201 1.19 6.06 20.53
N PHE A 202 0.93 6.48 19.28
CA PHE A 202 0.94 5.58 18.13
C PHE A 202 2.30 4.94 17.89
N TYR A 203 3.36 5.73 17.86
CA TYR A 203 4.71 5.20 17.63
C TYR A 203 5.26 4.44 18.83
N LEU A 204 4.84 4.74 20.05
CA LEU A 204 5.11 3.90 21.22
C LEU A 204 4.55 2.48 21.04
N ALA A 205 3.28 2.40 20.59
CA ALA A 205 2.64 1.11 20.32
C ALA A 205 3.37 0.34 19.19
N GLN A 206 3.78 1.04 18.11
CA GLN A 206 4.58 0.47 17.02
C GLN A 206 5.94 -0.04 17.55
N SER A 207 6.63 0.74 18.37
CA SER A 207 7.93 0.36 18.95
C SER A 207 7.81 -0.86 19.86
N TYR A 208 6.76 -0.97 20.65
CA TYR A 208 6.48 -2.18 21.43
C TYR A 208 6.18 -3.39 20.52
N PHE A 209 5.44 -3.20 19.44
CA PHE A 209 5.18 -4.27 18.48
C PHE A 209 6.49 -4.75 17.83
N ASP A 210 7.30 -3.84 17.31
CA ASP A 210 8.52 -4.16 16.58
C ASP A 210 9.63 -4.69 17.48
N SER A 211 9.57 -4.40 18.80
CA SER A 211 10.39 -5.03 19.85
C SER A 211 9.77 -6.27 20.48
N GLN A 212 8.64 -6.78 19.92
CA GLN A 212 7.95 -7.99 20.37
C GLN A 212 7.41 -7.95 21.81
N GLN A 213 7.20 -6.76 22.36
CA GLN A 213 6.58 -6.55 23.67
C GLN A 213 5.04 -6.56 23.53
N TRP A 214 4.48 -7.72 23.20
CA TRP A 214 3.11 -7.88 22.70
C TRP A 214 2.01 -7.32 23.60
N ASP A 215 2.10 -7.53 24.91
CA ASP A 215 1.07 -7.05 25.85
C ASP A 215 1.10 -5.52 25.97
N LYS A 216 2.30 -4.93 26.05
CA LYS A 216 2.47 -3.48 26.05
C LYS A 216 2.01 -2.85 24.72
N ALA A 217 2.30 -3.52 23.60
CA ALA A 217 1.83 -3.08 22.29
C ALA A 217 0.31 -3.02 22.23
N THR A 218 -0.36 -4.07 22.71
CA THR A 218 -1.83 -4.14 22.76
C THR A 218 -2.42 -3.01 23.58
N GLU A 219 -1.92 -2.79 24.79
CA GLU A 219 -2.37 -1.72 25.68
C GLU A 219 -2.15 -0.33 25.04
N ALA A 220 -0.96 -0.11 24.49
CA ALA A 220 -0.60 1.16 23.87
C ALA A 220 -1.44 1.46 22.62
N TYR A 221 -1.77 0.44 21.80
CA TYR A 221 -2.66 0.62 20.65
C TYR A 221 -4.09 0.96 21.07
N TYR A 222 -4.65 0.30 22.08
CA TYR A 222 -5.98 0.66 22.57
C TYR A 222 -6.01 2.07 23.12
N LYS A 223 -5.00 2.47 23.91
CA LYS A 223 -4.87 3.84 24.38
C LYS A 223 -4.81 4.85 23.22
N ARG A 224 -4.09 4.50 22.12
CA ARG A 224 -4.09 5.32 20.89
C ARG A 224 -5.50 5.49 20.32
N VAL A 225 -6.29 4.43 20.27
CA VAL A 225 -7.68 4.49 19.77
C VAL A 225 -8.56 5.36 20.66
N GLU A 226 -8.43 5.23 21.98
CA GLU A 226 -9.17 6.05 22.95
C GLU A 226 -8.89 7.56 22.83
N MET A 227 -7.67 7.93 22.42
CA MET A 227 -7.30 9.34 22.19
C MET A 227 -8.02 9.95 20.99
N GLY A 228 -8.54 9.15 20.07
CA GLY A 228 -9.24 9.62 18.87
C GLY A 228 -8.34 10.39 17.89
N GLY A 229 -8.92 11.34 17.14
CA GLY A 229 -8.19 12.16 16.18
C GLY A 229 -8.04 11.49 14.81
N TRP A 230 -6.82 11.32 14.29
CA TRP A 230 -6.63 10.80 12.94
C TRP A 230 -7.11 9.35 12.80
N GLU A 231 -8.19 9.16 12.06
CA GLU A 231 -8.88 7.87 11.91
C GLU A 231 -8.01 6.75 11.34
N GLU A 232 -7.06 7.08 10.46
CA GLU A 232 -6.17 6.05 9.90
C GLU A 232 -5.22 5.46 10.95
N GLU A 233 -4.71 6.27 11.89
CA GLU A 233 -3.92 5.76 13.01
C GLU A 233 -4.77 4.93 13.97
N CYS A 234 -6.02 5.33 14.23
CA CYS A 234 -6.94 4.54 15.08
C CYS A 234 -7.27 3.19 14.44
N TYR A 235 -7.62 3.20 13.15
CA TYR A 235 -7.84 1.97 12.38
C TYR A 235 -6.61 1.07 12.42
N TYR A 236 -5.45 1.63 12.08
CA TYR A 236 -4.22 0.85 12.01
C TYR A 236 -3.84 0.27 13.38
N SER A 237 -4.12 1.00 14.46
CA SER A 237 -3.94 0.49 15.83
C SER A 237 -4.81 -0.73 16.12
N LEU A 238 -6.11 -0.70 15.78
CA LEU A 238 -7.00 -1.86 15.91
C LEU A 238 -6.53 -3.04 15.03
N PHE A 239 -6.12 -2.75 13.80
CA PHE A 239 -5.56 -3.78 12.91
C PHE A 239 -4.30 -4.42 13.49
N ARG A 240 -3.39 -3.62 14.06
CA ARG A 240 -2.16 -4.11 14.72
C ARG A 240 -2.46 -4.94 15.97
N VAL A 241 -3.49 -4.62 16.75
CA VAL A 241 -3.97 -5.46 17.86
C VAL A 241 -4.35 -6.86 17.36
N ALA A 242 -5.00 -6.97 16.20
CA ALA A 242 -5.28 -8.27 15.60
C ALA A 242 -3.99 -9.01 15.20
N LEU A 243 -3.01 -8.31 14.63
CA LEU A 243 -1.72 -8.89 14.28
C LEU A 243 -0.92 -9.33 15.52
N VAL A 244 -1.00 -8.57 16.64
CA VAL A 244 -0.43 -9.01 17.92
C VAL A 244 -1.07 -10.33 18.37
N ALA A 245 -2.41 -10.43 18.32
CA ALA A 245 -3.10 -11.67 18.70
C ALA A 245 -2.69 -12.86 17.81
N MET A 246 -2.42 -12.61 16.50
CA MET A 246 -1.88 -13.62 15.59
C MET A 246 -0.45 -14.03 15.99
N SER A 247 0.43 -13.08 16.28
CA SER A 247 1.80 -13.35 16.72
C SER A 247 1.86 -14.12 18.03
N GLN A 248 0.93 -13.86 18.94
CA GLN A 248 0.76 -14.60 20.19
C GLN A 248 0.03 -15.93 20.02
N GLN A 249 -0.36 -16.30 18.81
CA GLN A 249 -1.10 -17.54 18.50
C GLN A 249 -2.38 -17.70 19.36
N LYS A 250 -3.12 -16.60 19.58
CA LYS A 250 -4.40 -16.63 20.29
C LYS A 250 -5.43 -17.44 19.50
N ASP A 251 -6.50 -17.85 20.18
CA ASP A 251 -7.61 -18.55 19.54
C ASP A 251 -8.15 -17.78 18.34
N TRP A 252 -8.48 -18.51 17.27
CA TRP A 252 -8.96 -17.91 16.02
C TRP A 252 -10.19 -17.00 16.23
N ALA A 253 -11.09 -17.37 17.13
CA ALA A 253 -12.27 -16.54 17.43
C ALA A 253 -11.86 -15.13 17.93
N ILE A 254 -10.83 -15.04 18.75
CA ILE A 254 -10.29 -13.76 19.26
C ILE A 254 -9.65 -12.97 18.10
N ILE A 255 -8.81 -13.63 17.29
CA ILE A 255 -8.15 -13.01 16.15
C ILE A 255 -9.17 -12.47 15.14
N GLN A 256 -10.16 -13.29 14.79
CA GLN A 256 -11.20 -12.92 13.84
C GLN A 256 -12.02 -11.72 14.35
N GLN A 257 -12.38 -11.71 15.63
CA GLN A 257 -13.13 -10.59 16.22
C GLN A 257 -12.32 -9.29 16.09
N LYS A 258 -11.03 -9.31 16.46
CA LYS A 258 -10.17 -8.12 16.36
C LYS A 258 -9.98 -7.63 14.93
N LEU A 259 -9.91 -8.52 13.94
CA LEU A 259 -9.89 -8.15 12.53
C LEU A 259 -11.21 -7.52 12.09
N LEU A 260 -12.35 -8.03 12.58
CA LEU A 260 -13.66 -7.44 12.31
C LEU A 260 -13.81 -6.08 13.00
N ASP A 261 -13.34 -5.91 14.24
CA ASP A 261 -13.33 -4.61 14.93
C ASP A 261 -12.57 -3.55 14.11
N ALA A 262 -11.43 -3.92 13.51
CA ALA A 262 -10.68 -3.04 12.63
C ALA A 262 -11.46 -2.73 11.34
N TYR A 263 -12.09 -3.73 10.72
CA TYR A 263 -12.92 -3.53 9.53
C TYR A 263 -14.13 -2.65 9.82
N ASP A 264 -14.84 -2.88 10.92
CA ASP A 264 -16.01 -2.08 11.30
C ASP A 264 -15.64 -0.61 11.56
N TYR A 265 -14.44 -0.38 12.11
CA TYR A 265 -13.94 0.98 12.31
C TYR A 265 -13.67 1.72 10.98
N ARG A 266 -13.11 1.03 9.95
CA ARG A 266 -12.79 1.62 8.66
C ARG A 266 -13.10 0.67 7.49
N PRO A 267 -14.38 0.60 7.05
CA PRO A 267 -14.83 -0.41 6.07
C PRO A 267 -14.25 -0.25 4.65
N CYS A 268 -13.61 0.88 4.35
CA CYS A 268 -12.89 1.09 3.09
C CYS A 268 -11.52 0.36 3.05
N ARG A 269 -11.10 -0.28 4.14
CA ARG A 269 -9.85 -1.02 4.25
C ARG A 269 -10.10 -2.53 4.14
N ALA A 270 -9.56 -3.13 3.08
CA ALA A 270 -9.74 -4.55 2.74
C ALA A 270 -8.82 -5.50 3.51
N GLU A 271 -7.72 -5.01 4.08
CA GLU A 271 -6.68 -5.83 4.69
C GLU A 271 -7.20 -6.78 5.79
N PRO A 272 -8.10 -6.37 6.71
CA PRO A 272 -8.62 -7.30 7.72
C PRO A 272 -9.41 -8.45 7.12
N LEU A 273 -10.28 -8.17 6.13
CA LEU A 273 -11.09 -9.20 5.48
C LEU A 273 -10.23 -10.17 4.64
N HIS A 274 -9.19 -9.66 3.99
CA HIS A 274 -8.22 -10.49 3.28
C HIS A 274 -7.52 -11.47 4.23
N ILE A 275 -7.05 -11.01 5.41
CA ILE A 275 -6.43 -11.89 6.41
C ILE A 275 -7.43 -12.95 6.90
N ILE A 276 -8.69 -12.57 7.14
CA ILE A 276 -9.73 -13.53 7.53
C ILE A 276 -9.93 -14.58 6.43
N ALA A 277 -10.07 -14.18 5.18
CA ALA A 277 -10.25 -15.07 4.04
C ALA A 277 -9.10 -16.07 3.93
N ARG A 278 -7.87 -15.58 3.92
CA ARG A 278 -6.66 -16.40 3.84
C ARG A 278 -6.54 -17.38 5.00
N SER A 279 -6.77 -16.92 6.23
CA SER A 279 -6.68 -17.77 7.42
C SER A 279 -7.74 -18.88 7.40
N LEU A 280 -8.98 -18.56 7.06
CA LEU A 280 -10.05 -19.54 6.94
C LEU A 280 -9.78 -20.59 5.84
N ARG A 281 -9.20 -20.16 4.70
CA ARG A 281 -8.77 -21.09 3.65
C ARG A 281 -7.69 -22.04 4.15
N MET A 282 -6.68 -21.53 4.85
CA MET A 282 -5.62 -22.35 5.44
C MET A 282 -6.13 -23.34 6.47
N MET A 283 -7.22 -23.01 7.17
CA MET A 283 -7.93 -23.91 8.11
C MET A 283 -8.88 -24.89 7.41
N GLY A 284 -8.96 -24.90 6.07
CA GLY A 284 -9.90 -25.77 5.32
C GLY A 284 -11.37 -25.27 5.34
N ARG A 285 -11.66 -24.11 5.93
CA ARG A 285 -13.01 -23.52 6.02
C ARG A 285 -13.32 -22.72 4.75
N VAL A 286 -13.20 -23.36 3.58
CA VAL A 286 -13.15 -22.71 2.26
C VAL A 286 -14.42 -21.95 1.88
N ARG A 287 -15.62 -22.37 2.33
CA ARG A 287 -16.87 -21.64 2.05
C ARG A 287 -16.91 -20.28 2.74
N ALA A 288 -16.55 -20.25 4.02
CA ALA A 288 -16.43 -18.98 4.75
C ALA A 288 -15.30 -18.12 4.19
N ALA A 289 -14.17 -18.73 3.83
CA ALA A 289 -13.06 -18.03 3.17
C ALA A 289 -13.50 -17.33 1.88
N CYS A 290 -14.25 -18.01 1.00
CA CYS A 290 -14.76 -17.44 -0.24
C CYS A 290 -15.69 -16.24 0.00
N MET A 291 -16.52 -16.29 1.03
CA MET A 291 -17.39 -15.16 1.39
C MET A 291 -16.58 -13.91 1.75
N PHE A 292 -15.58 -14.04 2.64
CA PHE A 292 -14.73 -12.93 3.03
C PHE A 292 -13.82 -12.45 1.88
N ALA A 293 -13.31 -13.37 1.07
CA ALA A 293 -12.49 -13.04 -0.10
C ALA A 293 -13.26 -12.18 -1.10
N LYS A 294 -14.51 -12.54 -1.41
CA LYS A 294 -15.35 -11.75 -2.31
C LYS A 294 -15.65 -10.37 -1.76
N GLN A 295 -15.90 -10.26 -0.47
CA GLN A 295 -16.12 -8.97 0.17
C GLN A 295 -14.84 -8.11 0.11
N ALA A 296 -13.68 -8.67 0.44
CA ALA A 296 -12.39 -7.96 0.36
C ALA A 296 -12.10 -7.49 -1.08
N ALA A 297 -12.34 -8.35 -2.08
CA ALA A 297 -12.07 -8.03 -3.49
C ALA A 297 -13.00 -6.95 -4.09
N GLN A 298 -14.13 -6.65 -3.44
CA GLN A 298 -15.04 -5.59 -3.85
C GLN A 298 -14.65 -4.21 -3.31
N ILE A 299 -13.80 -4.15 -2.29
CA ILE A 299 -13.34 -2.89 -1.70
C ILE A 299 -12.26 -2.30 -2.62
N PRO A 300 -12.47 -1.11 -3.20
CA PRO A 300 -11.46 -0.47 -4.02
C PRO A 300 -10.31 0.07 -3.16
N HIS A 301 -9.15 0.28 -3.79
CA HIS A 301 -8.04 0.99 -3.13
C HIS A 301 -8.53 2.35 -2.61
N PRO A 302 -8.36 2.67 -1.32
CA PRO A 302 -8.85 3.91 -0.74
C PRO A 302 -7.98 5.10 -1.16
N PRO A 303 -8.44 6.00 -2.06
CA PRO A 303 -7.60 7.04 -2.63
C PRO A 303 -7.25 8.17 -1.65
N GLN A 304 -8.00 8.26 -0.57
CA GLN A 304 -7.84 9.30 0.47
C GLN A 304 -6.89 8.87 1.58
N ASP A 305 -6.69 7.56 1.75
CA ASP A 305 -5.83 7.02 2.79
C ASP A 305 -4.36 7.09 2.39
N ILE A 306 -3.51 7.33 3.37
CA ILE A 306 -2.05 7.43 3.16
C ILE A 306 -1.25 6.58 4.15
N LEU A 307 -1.86 6.11 5.24
CA LEU A 307 -1.15 5.39 6.30
C LEU A 307 -1.13 3.88 6.04
N PHE A 308 0.05 3.34 5.75
CA PHE A 308 0.37 1.91 5.70
C PHE A 308 -0.65 1.04 4.95
N ILE A 309 -0.98 1.42 3.71
CA ILE A 309 -1.87 0.64 2.85
C ILE A 309 -1.06 -0.50 2.21
N ASP A 310 -1.51 -1.74 2.38
CA ASP A 310 -0.99 -2.84 1.58
C ASP A 310 -1.65 -2.85 0.19
N THR A 311 -1.03 -2.17 -0.75
CA THR A 311 -1.51 -2.05 -2.13
C THR A 311 -1.69 -3.39 -2.84
N ASN A 312 -0.96 -4.44 -2.44
CA ASN A 312 -1.09 -5.77 -3.02
C ASN A 312 -2.42 -6.44 -2.68
N VAL A 313 -3.00 -6.13 -1.51
CA VAL A 313 -4.35 -6.62 -1.16
C VAL A 313 -5.37 -6.19 -2.20
N TYR A 314 -5.32 -4.93 -2.63
CA TYR A 314 -6.25 -4.35 -3.61
C TYR A 314 -5.89 -4.72 -5.05
N ARG A 315 -4.59 -4.88 -5.33
CA ARG A 315 -4.11 -5.18 -6.67
C ARG A 315 -4.39 -6.63 -7.08
N TRP A 316 -4.11 -7.59 -6.20
CA TRP A 316 -4.18 -9.00 -6.57
C TRP A 316 -4.55 -9.97 -5.43
N MET A 317 -4.15 -9.72 -4.16
CA MET A 317 -4.25 -10.74 -3.12
C MET A 317 -5.69 -11.11 -2.79
N ALA A 318 -6.60 -10.12 -2.66
CA ALA A 318 -8.01 -10.38 -2.39
C ALA A 318 -8.67 -11.15 -3.56
N LEU A 319 -8.35 -10.79 -4.81
CA LEU A 319 -8.81 -11.52 -6.00
C LEU A 319 -8.27 -12.94 -6.02
N ASP A 320 -7.02 -13.15 -5.65
CA ASP A 320 -6.40 -14.47 -5.62
C ASP A 320 -7.07 -15.41 -4.59
N GLU A 321 -7.44 -14.89 -3.43
CA GLU A 321 -8.22 -15.66 -2.45
C GLU A 321 -9.60 -16.08 -3.02
N VAL A 322 -10.25 -15.24 -3.85
CA VAL A 322 -11.46 -15.64 -4.59
C VAL A 322 -11.14 -16.76 -5.58
N GLY A 323 -10.09 -16.58 -6.40
CA GLY A 323 -9.64 -17.58 -7.38
C GLY A 323 -9.24 -18.92 -6.76
N SER A 324 -8.77 -18.91 -5.51
CA SER A 324 -8.37 -20.11 -4.77
C SER A 324 -9.52 -20.81 -4.07
N THR A 325 -10.65 -20.13 -3.80
CA THR A 325 -11.75 -20.65 -2.98
C THR A 325 -13.03 -20.94 -3.77
N ALA A 326 -13.31 -20.20 -4.83
CA ALA A 326 -14.54 -20.31 -5.63
C ALA A 326 -14.76 -21.70 -6.24
N PHE A 327 -13.70 -22.47 -6.50
CA PHE A 327 -13.82 -23.85 -6.99
C PHE A 327 -14.60 -24.74 -6.02
N TYR A 328 -14.32 -24.61 -4.75
CA TYR A 328 -14.91 -25.42 -3.69
C TYR A 328 -16.33 -24.96 -3.27
N THR A 329 -16.75 -23.80 -3.72
CA THR A 329 -18.12 -23.28 -3.55
C THR A 329 -18.98 -23.45 -4.78
N HIS A 330 -18.45 -24.14 -5.83
CA HIS A 330 -19.09 -24.35 -7.14
C HIS A 330 -19.33 -23.06 -7.94
N GLU A 331 -18.62 -21.98 -7.61
CA GLU A 331 -18.70 -20.70 -8.32
C GLU A 331 -17.66 -20.63 -9.45
N TYR A 332 -17.71 -21.62 -10.35
CA TYR A 332 -16.67 -21.85 -11.36
C TYR A 332 -16.47 -20.69 -12.32
N GLN A 333 -17.55 -20.00 -12.72
CA GLN A 333 -17.46 -18.82 -13.60
C GLN A 333 -16.73 -17.66 -12.91
N THR A 334 -17.03 -17.41 -11.63
CA THR A 334 -16.37 -16.37 -10.83
C THR A 334 -14.88 -16.65 -10.72
N GLY A 335 -14.52 -17.89 -10.34
CA GLY A 335 -13.11 -18.29 -10.19
C GLY A 335 -12.33 -18.21 -11.51
N TYR A 336 -12.93 -18.65 -12.62
CA TYR A 336 -12.36 -18.52 -13.97
C TYR A 336 -12.09 -17.04 -14.31
N ALA A 337 -13.11 -16.19 -14.18
CA ALA A 337 -12.99 -14.78 -14.54
C ALA A 337 -11.90 -14.06 -13.73
N VAL A 338 -11.80 -14.34 -12.44
CA VAL A 338 -10.78 -13.77 -11.57
C VAL A 338 -9.37 -14.24 -11.94
N CYS A 339 -9.15 -15.56 -12.10
CA CYS A 339 -7.84 -16.08 -12.51
C CYS A 339 -7.42 -15.55 -13.88
N ALA A 340 -8.35 -15.50 -14.85
CA ALA A 340 -8.08 -14.94 -16.17
C ALA A 340 -7.69 -13.45 -16.09
N LYS A 341 -8.40 -12.64 -15.28
CA LYS A 341 -8.08 -11.23 -15.05
C LYS A 341 -6.68 -11.07 -14.47
N LEU A 342 -6.34 -11.80 -13.40
CA LEU A 342 -5.03 -11.73 -12.73
C LEU A 342 -3.87 -11.98 -13.68
N LEU A 343 -4.01 -12.96 -14.57
CA LEU A 343 -3.00 -13.31 -15.57
C LEU A 343 -2.96 -12.31 -16.74
N LYS A 344 -4.11 -11.92 -17.27
CA LYS A 344 -4.21 -11.01 -18.43
C LYS A 344 -3.67 -9.62 -18.13
N GLU A 345 -3.95 -9.11 -16.93
CA GLU A 345 -3.54 -7.77 -16.51
C GLU A 345 -2.16 -7.73 -15.85
N ASN A 346 -1.44 -8.86 -15.80
CA ASN A 346 -0.11 -9.00 -15.18
C ASN A 346 -0.06 -8.45 -13.73
N LEU A 347 -1.07 -8.78 -12.94
CA LEU A 347 -1.20 -8.27 -11.57
C LEU A 347 -0.35 -9.04 -10.56
N LEU A 348 0.03 -10.28 -10.89
CA LEU A 348 0.68 -11.24 -10.00
C LEU A 348 2.20 -11.04 -9.92
N PRO A 349 2.81 -11.31 -8.77
CA PRO A 349 4.26 -11.51 -8.71
C PRO A 349 4.66 -12.80 -9.45
N PRO A 350 5.88 -12.89 -9.99
CA PRO A 350 6.33 -14.04 -10.77
C PRO A 350 6.16 -15.41 -10.08
N SER A 351 6.31 -15.46 -8.76
CA SER A 351 6.15 -16.68 -7.94
C SER A 351 4.73 -17.26 -7.96
N GLU A 352 3.71 -16.44 -8.23
CA GLU A 352 2.30 -16.85 -8.14
C GLU A 352 1.69 -17.20 -9.53
N ILE A 353 2.33 -16.80 -10.61
CA ILE A 353 1.81 -16.94 -11.98
C ILE A 353 1.45 -18.39 -12.29
N GLU A 354 2.37 -19.32 -12.02
CA GLU A 354 2.18 -20.73 -12.37
C GLU A 354 1.05 -21.38 -11.56
N ARG A 355 0.93 -21.05 -10.30
CA ARG A 355 -0.15 -21.54 -9.45
C ARG A 355 -1.54 -21.04 -9.94
N VAL A 356 -1.63 -19.75 -10.28
CA VAL A 356 -2.90 -19.18 -10.78
C VAL A 356 -3.23 -19.71 -12.17
N ARG A 357 -2.23 -20.02 -13.02
CA ARG A 357 -2.45 -20.67 -14.31
C ARG A 357 -3.08 -22.06 -14.14
N LYS A 358 -2.56 -22.87 -13.21
CA LYS A 358 -3.16 -24.17 -12.88
C LYS A 358 -4.59 -24.06 -12.35
N ASN A 359 -4.88 -23.05 -11.54
CA ASN A 359 -6.24 -22.77 -11.11
C ASN A 359 -7.14 -22.45 -12.30
N LEU A 360 -6.69 -21.63 -13.24
CA LEU A 360 -7.45 -21.29 -14.45
C LEU A 360 -7.73 -22.51 -15.32
N GLU A 361 -6.75 -23.40 -15.49
CA GLU A 361 -6.92 -24.68 -16.21
C GLU A 361 -7.98 -25.56 -15.56
N ALA A 362 -7.95 -25.71 -14.23
CA ALA A 362 -8.97 -26.48 -13.50
C ALA A 362 -10.38 -25.90 -13.67
N TYR A 363 -10.53 -24.58 -13.63
CA TYR A 363 -11.80 -23.91 -13.90
C TYR A 363 -12.26 -24.13 -15.34
N THR A 364 -11.36 -24.04 -16.30
CA THR A 364 -11.64 -24.24 -17.73
C THR A 364 -12.18 -25.65 -17.97
N GLN A 365 -11.49 -26.67 -17.44
CA GLN A 365 -11.92 -28.06 -17.56
C GLN A 365 -13.31 -28.24 -16.95
N LYS A 366 -13.52 -27.70 -15.75
CA LYS A 366 -14.82 -27.88 -15.04
C LYS A 366 -15.97 -27.22 -15.77
N LEU A 367 -15.77 -26.06 -16.35
CA LEU A 367 -16.78 -25.36 -17.16
C LEU A 367 -17.11 -26.13 -18.44
N GLN A 368 -16.11 -26.71 -19.12
CA GLN A 368 -16.30 -27.57 -20.28
C GLN A 368 -17.12 -28.83 -19.94
N GLU A 369 -16.82 -29.48 -18.80
CA GLU A 369 -17.60 -30.63 -18.31
C GLU A 369 -19.09 -30.28 -18.08
N ILE A 370 -19.35 -29.13 -17.44
CA ILE A 370 -20.71 -28.65 -17.20
C ILE A 370 -21.44 -28.35 -18.52
N GLU A 371 -20.76 -27.68 -19.44
CA GLU A 371 -21.35 -27.36 -20.76
C GLU A 371 -21.69 -28.62 -21.57
N ALA A 372 -20.79 -29.61 -21.59
CA ALA A 372 -21.02 -30.90 -22.23
C ALA A 372 -22.24 -31.64 -21.61
N ALA A 373 -22.32 -31.66 -20.28
CA ALA A 373 -23.46 -32.28 -19.58
C ALA A 373 -24.79 -31.56 -19.89
N ASN A 374 -24.80 -30.23 -19.94
CA ASN A 374 -25.97 -29.45 -20.27
C ASN A 374 -26.43 -29.69 -21.73
N ARG A 375 -25.50 -29.77 -22.70
CA ARG A 375 -25.80 -30.10 -24.09
C ARG A 375 -26.44 -31.51 -24.23
N ALA A 376 -25.86 -32.52 -23.53
CA ALA A 376 -26.38 -33.87 -23.52
C ALA A 376 -27.79 -33.94 -22.91
N ALA A 377 -28.05 -33.23 -21.81
CA ALA A 377 -29.36 -33.14 -21.20
C ALA A 377 -30.41 -32.48 -22.14
N GLN A 378 -30.03 -31.41 -22.83
CA GLN A 378 -30.89 -30.73 -23.79
C GLN A 378 -31.24 -31.64 -25.00
N GLN A 379 -30.26 -32.41 -25.49
CA GLN A 379 -30.48 -33.38 -26.58
C GLN A 379 -31.42 -34.47 -26.15
N ALA A 380 -31.20 -35.07 -24.97
CA ALA A 380 -32.09 -36.11 -24.42
C ALA A 380 -33.54 -35.62 -24.24
N GLN A 381 -33.68 -34.36 -23.75
CA GLN A 381 -35.01 -33.75 -23.60
C GLN A 381 -35.69 -33.50 -24.95
N ALA A 382 -34.97 -33.05 -25.98
CA ALA A 382 -35.49 -32.85 -27.34
C ALA A 382 -35.92 -34.17 -28.00
N GLU A 383 -35.16 -35.25 -27.77
CA GLU A 383 -35.53 -36.60 -28.23
C GLU A 383 -36.79 -37.12 -27.54
N ALA A 384 -36.89 -36.94 -26.22
CA ALA A 384 -38.08 -37.33 -25.45
C ALA A 384 -39.34 -36.60 -25.91
N VAL A 385 -39.23 -35.29 -26.23
CA VAL A 385 -40.35 -34.51 -26.79
C VAL A 385 -40.76 -35.01 -28.18
N LYS A 386 -39.81 -35.38 -29.06
CA LYS A 386 -40.11 -35.97 -30.38
C LYS A 386 -40.84 -37.31 -30.27
N LEU A 387 -40.52 -38.15 -29.31
CA LEU A 387 -41.16 -39.41 -29.05
C LEU A 387 -42.59 -39.28 -28.47
N GLN A 388 -42.91 -38.18 -27.81
CA GLN A 388 -44.24 -37.90 -27.23
C GLN A 388 -45.19 -37.19 -28.22
N THR A 389 -44.69 -36.70 -29.41
CA THR A 389 -45.57 -36.10 -30.42
C THR A 389 -46.25 -37.23 -31.18
N PRO A 390 -47.59 -37.41 -31.11
CA PRO A 390 -48.30 -38.43 -31.88
C PRO A 390 -48.13 -38.13 -33.37
N ALA A 391 -47.86 -39.19 -34.16
CA ALA A 391 -47.85 -39.10 -35.61
C ALA A 391 -49.17 -38.48 -36.07
N SER A 392 -49.09 -37.41 -36.86
CA SER A 392 -50.28 -36.79 -37.50
C SER A 392 -51.11 -37.84 -38.22
N PRO A 393 -52.43 -37.87 -38.04
CA PRO A 393 -53.28 -38.82 -38.75
C PRO A 393 -53.05 -38.62 -40.23
N THR A 394 -52.71 -39.70 -40.92
CA THR A 394 -52.70 -39.76 -42.40
C THR A 394 -54.06 -39.26 -42.97
N GLU A 395 -54.05 -38.19 -43.71
CA GLU A 395 -55.19 -37.69 -44.42
C GLU A 395 -55.79 -38.83 -45.28
N SER A 396 -56.94 -39.39 -44.87
CA SER A 396 -57.80 -40.21 -45.69
C SER A 396 -58.43 -39.25 -46.73
N LYS A 397 -58.12 -39.43 -48.01
CA LYS A 397 -58.78 -38.74 -49.12
C LYS A 397 -60.24 -39.13 -49.14
N SER A 398 -61.10 -38.35 -48.48
CA SER A 398 -62.55 -38.40 -48.68
C SER A 398 -62.91 -37.62 -49.95
N SER A 399 -63.44 -38.36 -50.95
CA SER A 399 -64.00 -37.81 -52.19
C SER A 399 -65.31 -37.09 -51.88
N TYR A 400 -65.27 -35.80 -51.69
CA TYR A 400 -66.47 -34.96 -51.57
C TYR A 400 -66.87 -34.42 -52.92
N ILE A 401 -68.12 -34.84 -53.40
CA ILE A 401 -68.81 -34.30 -54.61
C ILE A 401 -69.66 -33.11 -54.13
N PRO A 402 -69.51 -31.90 -54.70
CA PRO A 402 -70.34 -30.77 -54.31
C PRO A 402 -71.74 -30.78 -55.01
N PRO A 403 -72.83 -30.44 -54.31
CA PRO A 403 -74.12 -30.22 -54.93
C PRO A 403 -74.20 -28.88 -55.67
N ARG A 404 -74.95 -28.95 -56.85
CA ARG A 404 -75.16 -27.83 -57.75
C ARG A 404 -75.78 -26.59 -57.15
N ALA A 405 -75.34 -25.42 -57.59
CA ALA A 405 -75.80 -24.08 -57.28
C ALA A 405 -77.32 -23.89 -57.65
N ALA A 406 -78.08 -23.36 -56.68
CA ALA A 406 -79.36 -22.73 -56.92
C ALA A 406 -79.22 -21.20 -56.85
N ARG A 407 -79.48 -20.57 -58.00
CA ARG A 407 -79.61 -19.10 -58.12
C ARG A 407 -80.79 -18.62 -57.32
N PHE A 408 -80.64 -17.63 -56.48
CA PHE A 408 -81.73 -16.75 -56.14
C PHE A 408 -81.35 -15.29 -56.39
N LYS A 409 -82.31 -14.66 -57.10
CA LYS A 409 -82.25 -13.30 -57.65
C LYS A 409 -82.33 -12.26 -56.51
N GLN A 410 -81.75 -11.13 -56.81
CA GLN A 410 -81.93 -9.84 -56.15
C GLN A 410 -83.37 -9.43 -56.06
N ARG A 411 -83.77 -8.76 -55.00
CA ARG A 411 -84.65 -7.56 -55.04
C ARG A 411 -84.51 -6.74 -53.79
N LYS A 412 -84.14 -5.51 -54.04
CA LYS A 412 -84.26 -4.18 -53.42
C LYS A 412 -83.46 -3.94 -52.17
#